data_46fb1a60925901186a1885e552ac6563
#
_entry.id   46fb1a60925901186a1885e552ac6563
#
_cell.length_a   1.000
_cell.length_b   1.000
_cell.length_c   1.000
_cell.angle_alpha   90.00
_cell.angle_beta   90.00
_cell.angle_gamma   90.00
#
_symmetry.space_group_name_H-M   'P 1'
#
loop_
_entity.id
_entity.type
_entity.pdbx_description
1 polymer ?
#
loop_
_entity_poly.entity_id
_entity_poly.type
_entity_poly.pdbx_seq_one_letter_code
_entity_poly.pdbx_strand_id
1 'polypeptide(L)'
;MSLVPVDVTNEVAVTSYLQQARDWLTRAVDETGPEQIAAARAEIATAAEAARQLNLSKEIRDDATEMVRRAEYAVSRSVRKAQEEGRLRTQGEGGGPRELVASSDKLSVRDIAPDLYYNGSQLAGLADIEPECFDQALEEARAEGNLSRANVARKAREKSGAQPTPAQRRKPLTDAARDAGWDLRKAVERLQRITADDRFASNKQQVAPQMRSHLENAVEVCQDLLARIDN
;
A
#
# COMPACT_ATOMS: atom_id res chain seq x y z
N MET A 1 12.00 12.54 21.50
CA MET A 1 10.69 13.04 21.99
C MET A 1 9.61 12.12 21.42
N SER A 2 8.78 11.48 22.24
CA SER A 2 7.69 10.60 21.75
C SER A 2 6.43 11.42 21.57
N LEU A 3 5.61 11.11 20.55
CA LEU A 3 4.23 11.59 20.49
C LEU A 3 3.49 11.07 21.74
N VAL A 4 2.73 11.93 22.39
CA VAL A 4 1.93 11.54 23.56
C VAL A 4 0.70 10.79 23.06
N PRO A 5 0.39 9.58 23.56
CA PRO A 5 -0.83 8.87 23.20
C PRO A 5 -2.05 9.76 23.46
N VAL A 6 -2.96 9.85 22.49
CA VAL A 6 -4.10 10.77 22.56
C VAL A 6 -5.38 10.02 22.86
N ASP A 7 -6.14 10.60 23.76
CA ASP A 7 -7.56 10.29 23.90
C ASP A 7 -8.34 10.98 22.77
N VAL A 8 -8.55 10.25 21.68
CA VAL A 8 -9.21 10.74 20.43
C VAL A 8 -10.74 10.68 20.56
N THR A 9 -11.28 11.21 21.64
CA THR A 9 -12.72 11.11 21.96
C THR A 9 -13.58 12.20 21.30
N ASN A 10 -12.99 13.26 20.81
CA ASN A 10 -13.72 14.39 20.20
C ASN A 10 -12.90 15.12 19.12
N GLU A 11 -13.57 16.00 18.37
CA GLU A 11 -13.00 16.77 17.28
C GLU A 11 -11.78 17.61 17.68
N VAL A 12 -11.83 18.28 18.83
CA VAL A 12 -10.75 19.14 19.31
C VAL A 12 -9.50 18.32 19.63
N ALA A 13 -9.67 17.16 20.24
CA ALA A 13 -8.57 16.25 20.55
C ALA A 13 -7.92 15.71 19.27
N VAL A 14 -8.71 15.29 18.27
CA VAL A 14 -8.21 14.83 16.98
C VAL A 14 -7.43 15.93 16.26
N THR A 15 -7.99 17.13 16.16
CA THR A 15 -7.35 18.27 15.46
C THR A 15 -6.05 18.69 16.15
N SER A 16 -6.05 18.80 17.46
CA SER A 16 -4.85 19.13 18.25
C SER A 16 -3.76 18.09 18.07
N TYR A 17 -4.13 16.81 18.06
CA TYR A 17 -3.18 15.73 17.83
C TYR A 17 -2.58 15.76 16.43
N LEU A 18 -3.39 15.96 15.40
CA LEU A 18 -2.90 16.07 14.03
C LEU A 18 -1.90 17.21 13.87
N GLN A 19 -2.13 18.35 14.53
CA GLN A 19 -1.19 19.46 14.53
C GLN A 19 0.14 19.09 15.21
N GLN A 20 0.09 18.48 16.40
CA GLN A 20 1.29 17.99 17.10
C GLN A 20 2.05 16.94 16.27
N ALA A 21 1.32 16.03 15.61
CA ALA A 21 1.93 15.03 14.73
C ALA A 21 2.65 15.66 13.55
N ARG A 22 2.07 16.71 12.95
CA ARG A 22 2.69 17.47 11.85
C ARG A 22 4.01 18.09 12.30
N ASP A 23 4.00 18.80 13.41
CA ASP A 23 5.17 19.49 13.95
C ASP A 23 6.28 18.49 14.37
N TRP A 24 5.86 17.33 14.85
CA TRP A 24 6.79 16.26 15.23
C TRP A 24 7.40 15.60 13.98
N LEU A 25 6.61 15.21 12.98
CA LEU A 25 7.08 14.54 11.77
C LEU A 25 8.11 15.38 10.99
N THR A 26 7.95 16.70 11.00
CA THR A 26 8.88 17.62 10.31
C THR A 26 10.32 17.47 10.83
N ARG A 27 10.49 17.11 12.11
CA ARG A 27 11.81 16.95 12.77
C ARG A 27 12.23 15.48 12.88
N ALA A 28 11.27 14.59 12.97
CA ALA A 28 11.50 13.19 13.34
C ALA A 28 12.39 12.42 12.37
N VAL A 29 12.32 12.71 11.06
CA VAL A 29 13.11 12.01 10.03
C VAL A 29 14.62 12.13 10.27
N ASP A 30 15.06 13.28 10.81
CA ASP A 30 16.47 13.54 11.05
C ASP A 30 16.91 13.18 12.48
N GLU A 31 16.01 13.27 13.44
CA GLU A 31 16.31 13.15 14.87
C GLU A 31 15.98 11.80 15.49
N THR A 32 15.14 10.99 14.82
CA THR A 32 14.62 9.73 15.41
C THR A 32 14.86 8.53 14.52
N GLY A 33 14.80 7.32 15.13
CA GLY A 33 14.90 6.05 14.41
C GLY A 33 13.61 5.65 13.71
N PRO A 34 13.69 4.72 12.72
CA PRO A 34 12.54 4.25 11.96
C PRO A 34 11.46 3.58 12.83
N GLU A 35 11.83 2.96 13.95
CA GLU A 35 10.91 2.33 14.90
C GLU A 35 9.96 3.35 15.54
N GLN A 36 10.50 4.50 15.96
CA GLN A 36 9.72 5.56 16.59
C GLN A 36 8.79 6.24 15.58
N ILE A 37 9.26 6.42 14.34
CA ILE A 37 8.41 6.99 13.27
C ILE A 37 7.31 6.00 12.87
N ALA A 38 7.60 4.70 12.83
CA ALA A 38 6.60 3.67 12.57
C ALA A 38 5.54 3.59 13.69
N ALA A 39 5.95 3.69 14.95
CA ALA A 39 5.03 3.77 16.09
C ALA A 39 4.13 5.02 15.98
N ALA A 40 4.71 6.19 15.72
CA ALA A 40 3.94 7.42 15.53
C ALA A 40 2.97 7.33 14.35
N ARG A 41 3.36 6.68 13.25
CA ARG A 41 2.48 6.43 12.12
C ARG A 41 1.27 5.57 12.51
N ALA A 42 1.45 4.56 13.36
CA ALA A 42 0.35 3.72 13.85
C ALA A 42 -0.64 4.54 14.71
N GLU A 43 -0.14 5.42 15.56
CA GLU A 43 -0.97 6.33 16.35
C GLU A 43 -1.74 7.33 15.45
N ILE A 44 -1.09 7.92 14.46
CA ILE A 44 -1.72 8.81 13.47
C ILE A 44 -2.82 8.06 12.70
N ALA A 45 -2.60 6.81 12.32
CA ALA A 45 -3.61 5.99 11.66
C ALA A 45 -4.81 5.71 12.58
N THR A 46 -4.58 5.52 13.88
CA THR A 46 -5.65 5.38 14.88
C THR A 46 -6.47 6.67 15.01
N ALA A 47 -5.82 7.84 15.01
CA ALA A 47 -6.52 9.13 15.01
C ALA A 47 -7.34 9.35 13.74
N ALA A 48 -6.83 8.92 12.58
CA ALA A 48 -7.56 9.00 11.32
C ALA A 48 -8.78 8.08 11.30
N GLU A 49 -8.67 6.90 11.90
CA GLU A 49 -9.81 5.99 12.04
C GLU A 49 -10.85 6.55 13.02
N ALA A 50 -10.42 7.13 14.14
CA ALA A 50 -11.32 7.82 15.08
C ALA A 50 -12.07 8.97 14.40
N ALA A 51 -11.41 9.77 13.55
CA ALA A 51 -12.06 10.84 12.79
C ALA A 51 -13.18 10.33 11.87
N ARG A 52 -13.02 9.12 11.31
CA ARG A 52 -14.06 8.45 10.51
C ARG A 52 -15.20 7.93 11.37
N GLN A 53 -14.89 7.24 12.46
CA GLN A 53 -15.89 6.65 13.38
C GLN A 53 -16.75 7.72 14.07
N LEU A 54 -16.15 8.84 14.45
CA LEU A 54 -16.84 10.01 14.99
C LEU A 54 -17.59 10.81 13.91
N ASN A 55 -17.47 10.41 12.63
CA ASN A 55 -18.09 11.09 11.48
C ASN A 55 -17.79 12.60 11.46
N LEU A 56 -16.55 12.97 11.76
CA LEU A 56 -16.09 14.36 11.75
C LEU A 56 -16.20 14.96 10.36
N SER A 57 -16.02 16.28 10.24
CA SER A 57 -16.11 16.98 8.95
C SER A 57 -15.19 16.36 7.89
N LYS A 58 -15.52 16.58 6.62
CA LYS A 58 -14.70 16.07 5.50
C LYS A 58 -13.27 16.61 5.60
N GLU A 59 -13.11 17.87 5.95
CA GLU A 59 -11.83 18.56 6.07
C GLU A 59 -10.95 17.86 7.11
N ILE A 60 -11.47 17.54 8.28
CA ILE A 60 -10.72 16.85 9.34
C ILE A 60 -10.34 15.42 8.93
N ARG A 61 -11.24 14.71 8.26
CA ARG A 61 -10.94 13.36 7.74
C ARG A 61 -9.88 13.37 6.65
N ASP A 62 -9.89 14.40 5.79
CA ASP A 62 -8.87 14.61 4.76
C ASP A 62 -7.53 14.99 5.41
N ASP A 63 -7.51 15.89 6.41
CA ASP A 63 -6.32 16.25 7.19
C ASP A 63 -5.71 15.01 7.87
N ALA A 64 -6.55 14.20 8.49
CA ALA A 64 -6.10 12.96 9.13
C ALA A 64 -5.52 11.96 8.13
N THR A 65 -6.15 11.84 6.95
CA THR A 65 -5.65 10.96 5.88
C THR A 65 -4.34 11.49 5.31
N GLU A 66 -4.20 12.79 5.11
CA GLU A 66 -2.95 13.43 4.71
C GLU A 66 -1.82 13.15 5.70
N MET A 67 -2.10 13.27 7.02
CA MET A 67 -1.12 12.98 8.06
C MET A 67 -0.63 11.53 8.03
N VAL A 68 -1.52 10.57 7.74
CA VAL A 68 -1.12 9.17 7.52
C VAL A 68 -0.14 9.07 6.32
N ARG A 69 -0.39 9.76 5.22
CA ARG A 69 0.51 9.76 4.05
C ARG A 69 1.87 10.39 4.38
N ARG A 70 1.89 11.50 5.12
CA ARG A 70 3.13 12.14 5.60
C ARG A 70 3.94 11.22 6.50
N ALA A 71 3.26 10.52 7.41
CA ALA A 71 3.92 9.54 8.28
C ALA A 71 4.48 8.35 7.49
N GLU A 72 3.76 7.82 6.49
CA GLU A 72 4.26 6.78 5.59
C GLU A 72 5.50 7.22 4.80
N TYR A 73 5.51 8.46 4.31
CA TYR A 73 6.68 9.03 3.65
C TYR A 73 7.87 9.16 4.62
N ALA A 74 7.65 9.64 5.84
CA ALA A 74 8.67 9.75 6.87
C ALA A 74 9.27 8.38 7.25
N VAL A 75 8.43 7.34 7.39
CA VAL A 75 8.90 5.95 7.60
C VAL A 75 9.78 5.51 6.44
N SER A 76 9.36 5.76 5.19
CA SER A 76 10.13 5.35 4.01
C SER A 76 11.52 5.96 3.98
N ARG A 77 11.62 7.26 4.24
CA ARG A 77 12.92 7.97 4.30
C ARG A 77 13.80 7.50 5.45
N SER A 78 13.21 7.34 6.63
CA SER A 78 13.95 6.88 7.82
C SER A 78 14.45 5.44 7.65
N VAL A 79 13.67 4.56 7.04
CA VAL A 79 14.09 3.20 6.69
C VAL A 79 15.26 3.24 5.71
N ARG A 80 15.17 4.05 4.65
CA ARG A 80 16.25 4.22 3.66
C ARG A 80 17.52 4.69 4.33
N LYS A 81 17.45 5.76 5.14
CA LYS A 81 18.59 6.29 5.90
C LYS A 81 19.20 5.21 6.81
N ALA A 82 18.39 4.46 7.53
CA ALA A 82 18.88 3.37 8.39
C ALA A 82 19.51 2.20 7.62
N GLN A 83 19.04 1.92 6.39
CA GLN A 83 19.68 0.95 5.50
C GLN A 83 21.03 1.44 4.97
N GLU A 84 21.13 2.70 4.56
CA GLU A 84 22.38 3.33 4.11
C GLU A 84 23.44 3.38 5.23
N GLU A 85 23.00 3.61 6.47
CA GLU A 85 23.85 3.56 7.67
C GLU A 85 24.15 2.10 8.13
N GLY A 86 23.60 1.10 7.46
CA GLY A 86 23.82 -0.31 7.78
C GLY A 86 23.13 -0.79 9.07
N ARG A 87 22.21 -0.01 9.64
CA ARG A 87 21.42 -0.36 10.84
C ARG A 87 20.25 -1.31 10.54
N LEU A 88 19.73 -1.25 9.32
CA LEU A 88 18.67 -2.14 8.84
C LEU A 88 19.17 -3.00 7.66
N ARG A 89 18.58 -4.20 7.52
CA ARG A 89 18.82 -5.06 6.36
C ARG A 89 18.24 -4.43 5.09
N THR A 90 19.00 -4.53 4.00
CA THR A 90 18.48 -4.25 2.67
C THR A 90 17.71 -5.46 2.12
N GLN A 91 16.86 -5.24 1.12
CA GLN A 91 16.04 -6.29 0.51
C GLN A 91 16.88 -7.41 -0.14
N GLY A 92 18.13 -7.12 -0.54
CA GLY A 92 19.07 -8.10 -1.11
C GLY A 92 19.78 -8.98 -0.08
N GLU A 93 19.93 -8.52 1.15
CA GLU A 93 20.60 -9.23 2.23
C GLU A 93 19.74 -10.36 2.86
N GLY A 94 18.45 -10.41 2.53
CA GLY A 94 17.49 -11.39 3.08
C GLY A 94 17.10 -12.54 2.14
N GLY A 95 17.68 -12.63 0.95
CA GLY A 95 17.26 -13.57 -0.12
C GLY A 95 17.93 -14.95 -0.10
N GLY A 96 18.67 -15.31 0.95
CA GLY A 96 19.26 -16.63 1.11
C GLY A 96 18.31 -17.67 1.74
N PRO A 97 18.67 -18.98 1.69
CA PRO A 97 17.93 -20.01 2.40
C PRO A 97 17.76 -19.65 3.87
N ARG A 98 16.59 -19.96 4.43
CA ARG A 98 16.14 -19.55 5.77
C ARG A 98 17.14 -19.87 6.90
N GLU A 99 18.02 -20.84 6.70
CA GLU A 99 19.06 -21.25 7.65
C GLU A 99 20.26 -20.30 7.74
N LEU A 100 20.56 -19.52 6.68
CA LEU A 100 21.68 -18.56 6.68
C LEU A 100 21.29 -17.17 7.21
N VAL A 101 20.00 -16.89 7.38
CA VAL A 101 19.48 -15.59 7.83
C VAL A 101 19.48 -15.46 9.36
N ALA A 102 19.69 -16.54 10.10
CA ALA A 102 19.62 -16.58 11.56
C ALA A 102 20.77 -15.85 12.29
N SER A 103 21.80 -15.36 11.59
CA SER A 103 23.02 -14.81 12.21
C SER A 103 23.21 -13.30 12.08
N SER A 104 22.24 -12.54 11.57
CA SER A 104 22.38 -11.09 11.48
C SER A 104 21.54 -10.40 12.57
N ASP A 105 22.21 -9.72 13.50
CA ASP A 105 21.59 -8.92 14.57
C ASP A 105 20.79 -7.68 14.05
N LYS A 106 20.77 -7.46 12.73
CA LYS A 106 20.10 -6.31 12.13
C LYS A 106 18.61 -6.57 11.98
N LEU A 107 17.80 -5.62 12.40
CA LEU A 107 16.36 -5.61 12.21
C LEU A 107 15.99 -5.51 10.72
N SER A 108 14.85 -6.06 10.36
CA SER A 108 14.24 -5.91 9.04
C SER A 108 13.10 -4.88 9.08
N VAL A 109 12.70 -4.38 7.91
CA VAL A 109 11.52 -3.51 7.79
C VAL A 109 10.27 -4.19 8.32
N ARG A 110 10.18 -5.53 8.20
CA ARG A 110 9.06 -6.32 8.72
C ARG A 110 8.97 -6.28 10.25
N ASP A 111 10.11 -6.22 10.92
CA ASP A 111 10.14 -6.19 12.39
C ASP A 111 9.72 -4.83 12.93
N ILE A 112 9.96 -3.76 12.15
CA ILE A 112 9.66 -2.38 12.53
C ILE A 112 8.23 -1.98 12.16
N ALA A 113 7.78 -2.33 10.96
CA ALA A 113 6.50 -1.91 10.40
C ALA A 113 5.87 -3.05 9.58
N PRO A 114 5.36 -4.10 10.24
CA PRO A 114 4.85 -5.30 9.57
C PRO A 114 3.68 -5.00 8.63
N ASP A 115 2.83 -4.05 8.95
CA ASP A 115 1.71 -3.61 8.12
C ASP A 115 2.12 -2.82 6.86
N LEU A 116 3.29 -2.20 6.89
CA LEU A 116 3.90 -1.52 5.75
C LEU A 116 4.73 -2.47 4.87
N TYR A 117 5.19 -3.59 5.42
CA TYR A 117 6.03 -4.56 4.71
C TYR A 117 5.34 -5.10 3.44
N TYR A 118 4.05 -5.42 3.51
CA TYR A 118 3.27 -5.90 2.35
C TYR A 118 3.09 -4.84 1.25
N ASN A 119 3.32 -3.58 1.57
CA ASN A 119 3.29 -2.44 0.63
C ASN A 119 4.70 -1.91 0.35
N GLY A 120 5.73 -2.67 0.68
CA GLY A 120 7.14 -2.25 0.69
C GLY A 120 7.63 -1.69 -0.63
N SER A 121 7.18 -2.21 -1.78
CA SER A 121 7.56 -1.68 -3.09
C SER A 121 7.01 -0.26 -3.36
N GLN A 122 5.83 0.05 -2.83
CA GLN A 122 5.24 1.39 -2.96
C GLN A 122 5.95 2.39 -2.05
N LEU A 123 6.27 1.97 -0.82
CA LEU A 123 6.97 2.80 0.16
C LEU A 123 8.44 2.99 -0.20
N ALA A 124 9.14 1.95 -0.64
CA ALA A 124 10.52 2.08 -1.09
C ALA A 124 10.68 3.12 -2.20
N GLY A 125 9.71 3.19 -3.12
CA GLY A 125 9.69 4.20 -4.17
C GLY A 125 9.38 5.63 -3.70
N LEU A 126 8.91 5.82 -2.47
CA LEU A 126 8.70 7.16 -1.88
C LEU A 126 9.96 7.70 -1.22
N ALA A 127 10.85 6.85 -0.75
CA ALA A 127 12.07 7.25 -0.05
C ALA A 127 13.01 8.11 -0.92
N ASP A 128 12.98 7.89 -2.24
CA ASP A 128 13.84 8.57 -3.22
C ASP A 128 13.20 9.87 -3.77
N ILE A 129 12.02 10.24 -3.28
CA ILE A 129 11.30 11.44 -3.73
C ILE A 129 11.64 12.61 -2.82
N GLU A 130 11.98 13.74 -3.43
CA GLU A 130 12.24 14.98 -2.69
C GLU A 130 11.00 15.47 -1.94
N PRO A 131 11.16 16.07 -0.74
CA PRO A 131 10.06 16.54 0.09
C PRO A 131 9.07 17.46 -0.66
N GLU A 132 9.60 18.38 -1.44
CA GLU A 132 8.82 19.35 -2.21
C GLU A 132 7.91 18.67 -3.26
N CYS A 133 8.44 17.65 -3.94
CA CYS A 133 7.67 16.84 -4.91
C CYS A 133 6.57 16.04 -4.22
N PHE A 134 6.84 15.54 -3.01
CA PHE A 134 5.87 14.82 -2.22
C PHE A 134 4.75 15.75 -1.72
N ASP A 135 5.09 16.94 -1.23
CA ASP A 135 4.12 17.94 -0.77
C ASP A 135 3.21 18.40 -1.90
N GLN A 136 3.74 18.73 -3.07
CA GLN A 136 2.95 19.05 -4.25
C GLN A 136 2.01 17.93 -4.67
N ALA A 137 2.46 16.68 -4.57
CA ALA A 137 1.63 15.52 -4.89
C ALA A 137 0.48 15.35 -3.89
N LEU A 138 0.71 15.64 -2.61
CA LEU A 138 -0.34 15.64 -1.58
C LEU A 138 -1.38 16.73 -1.82
N GLU A 139 -0.95 17.96 -2.12
CA GLU A 139 -1.85 19.08 -2.44
C GLU A 139 -2.75 18.76 -3.63
N GLU A 140 -2.17 18.24 -4.72
CA GLU A 140 -2.96 17.83 -5.89
C GLU A 140 -3.91 16.67 -5.59
N ALA A 141 -3.46 15.66 -4.83
CA ALA A 141 -4.29 14.52 -4.45
C ALA A 141 -5.46 14.96 -3.56
N ARG A 142 -5.24 15.95 -2.69
CA ARG A 142 -6.25 16.56 -1.85
C ARG A 142 -7.26 17.35 -2.68
N ALA A 143 -6.79 18.16 -3.62
CA ALA A 143 -7.66 18.93 -4.53
C ALA A 143 -8.56 18.03 -5.38
N GLU A 144 -8.08 16.86 -5.78
CA GLU A 144 -8.86 15.81 -6.47
C GLU A 144 -9.79 15.01 -5.53
N GLY A 145 -9.69 15.20 -4.22
CA GLY A 145 -10.42 14.41 -3.22
C GLY A 145 -9.99 12.94 -3.16
N ASN A 146 -8.78 12.59 -3.60
CA ASN A 146 -8.27 11.23 -3.64
C ASN A 146 -6.88 11.12 -2.98
N LEU A 147 -6.86 11.08 -1.65
CA LEU A 147 -5.67 10.86 -0.82
C LEU A 147 -5.30 9.38 -0.65
N SER A 148 -5.72 8.50 -1.58
CA SER A 148 -5.30 7.10 -1.53
C SER A 148 -3.79 6.98 -1.70
N ARG A 149 -3.18 5.97 -1.04
CA ARG A 149 -1.73 5.71 -1.11
C ARG A 149 -1.24 5.59 -2.56
N ALA A 150 -1.98 4.85 -3.38
CA ALA A 150 -1.62 4.63 -4.77
C ALA A 150 -1.61 5.93 -5.59
N ASN A 151 -2.60 6.82 -5.38
CA ASN A 151 -2.69 8.10 -6.09
C ASN A 151 -1.56 9.04 -5.68
N VAL A 152 -1.33 9.22 -4.36
CA VAL A 152 -0.24 10.06 -3.85
C VAL A 152 1.12 9.55 -4.33
N ALA A 153 1.38 8.24 -4.24
CA ALA A 153 2.64 7.68 -4.71
C ALA A 153 2.84 7.82 -6.23
N ARG A 154 1.79 7.72 -7.03
CA ARG A 154 1.85 7.95 -8.47
C ARG A 154 2.22 9.41 -8.77
N LYS A 155 1.48 10.35 -8.17
CA LYS A 155 1.72 11.81 -8.37
C LYS A 155 3.11 12.23 -7.92
N ALA A 156 3.56 11.73 -6.78
CA ALA A 156 4.89 12.03 -6.26
C ALA A 156 6.00 11.57 -7.20
N ARG A 157 5.87 10.39 -7.82
CA ARG A 157 6.80 9.92 -8.87
C ARG A 157 6.73 10.77 -10.15
N GLU A 158 5.53 11.17 -10.57
CA GLU A 158 5.35 12.06 -11.73
C GLU A 158 6.05 13.41 -11.51
N LYS A 159 5.94 13.98 -10.30
CA LYS A 159 6.59 15.25 -9.92
C LYS A 159 8.10 15.14 -9.84
N SER A 160 8.62 14.05 -9.29
CA SER A 160 10.07 13.84 -9.18
C SER A 160 10.76 13.56 -10.51
N GLY A 161 10.01 13.44 -11.62
CA GLY A 161 10.56 13.01 -12.90
C GLY A 161 11.11 11.58 -12.88
N ALA A 162 10.93 10.87 -11.79
CA ALA A 162 11.33 9.48 -11.63
C ALA A 162 10.45 8.61 -12.53
N GLN A 163 10.90 8.45 -13.76
CA GLN A 163 10.28 7.48 -14.66
C GLN A 163 10.47 6.07 -14.06
N PRO A 164 9.41 5.25 -13.98
CA PRO A 164 9.56 3.87 -13.59
C PRO A 164 10.61 3.24 -14.49
N THR A 165 11.63 2.62 -13.89
CA THR A 165 12.66 1.92 -14.66
C THR A 165 11.99 0.95 -15.62
N PRO A 166 12.53 0.74 -16.85
CA PRO A 166 11.97 -0.20 -17.81
C PRO A 166 11.70 -1.59 -17.23
N ALA A 167 12.51 -2.02 -16.26
CA ALA A 167 12.34 -3.27 -15.50
C ALA A 167 11.11 -3.28 -14.59
N GLN A 168 10.69 -2.12 -14.06
CA GLN A 168 9.48 -1.99 -13.24
C GLN A 168 8.20 -1.86 -14.09
N ARG A 169 8.34 -1.61 -15.40
CA ARG A 169 7.19 -1.35 -16.29
C ARG A 169 6.46 -2.62 -16.74
N ARG A 170 7.13 -3.76 -16.76
CA ARG A 170 6.50 -5.03 -17.18
C ARG A 170 7.14 -6.21 -16.48
N LYS A 171 6.33 -7.03 -15.80
CA LYS A 171 6.77 -8.38 -15.42
C LYS A 171 7.25 -9.11 -16.67
N PRO A 172 8.30 -9.97 -16.57
CA PRO A 172 8.63 -10.86 -17.65
C PRO A 172 7.38 -11.57 -18.15
N LEU A 173 7.23 -11.71 -19.46
CA LEU A 173 6.02 -12.29 -20.07
C LEU A 173 5.70 -13.68 -19.47
N THR A 174 6.75 -14.47 -19.20
CA THR A 174 6.65 -15.79 -18.56
C THR A 174 6.04 -15.72 -17.16
N ASP A 175 6.37 -14.71 -16.36
CA ASP A 175 5.82 -14.50 -15.02
C ASP A 175 4.39 -13.99 -15.10
N ALA A 176 4.11 -13.07 -16.03
CA ALA A 176 2.76 -12.57 -16.27
C ALA A 176 1.83 -13.69 -16.75
N ALA A 177 2.30 -14.57 -17.62
CA ALA A 177 1.54 -15.72 -18.10
C ALA A 177 1.27 -16.75 -16.98
N ARG A 178 2.26 -16.99 -16.11
CA ARG A 178 2.11 -17.87 -14.93
C ARG A 178 1.08 -17.33 -13.95
N ASP A 179 1.14 -16.01 -13.65
CA ASP A 179 0.19 -15.34 -12.75
C ASP A 179 -1.23 -15.40 -13.33
N ALA A 180 -1.39 -15.10 -14.62
CA ALA A 180 -2.67 -15.19 -15.32
C ALA A 180 -3.24 -16.62 -15.31
N GLY A 181 -2.40 -17.63 -15.53
CA GLY A 181 -2.80 -19.04 -15.42
C GLY A 181 -3.24 -19.43 -14.01
N TRP A 182 -2.57 -18.90 -12.98
CA TRP A 182 -2.97 -19.11 -11.59
C TRP A 182 -4.31 -18.43 -11.26
N ASP A 183 -4.51 -17.19 -11.72
CA ASP A 183 -5.75 -16.45 -11.50
C ASP A 183 -6.94 -17.11 -12.23
N LEU A 184 -6.71 -17.60 -13.44
CA LEU A 184 -7.70 -18.38 -14.19
C LEU A 184 -8.10 -19.65 -13.43
N ARG A 185 -7.12 -20.41 -12.91
CA ARG A 185 -7.40 -21.61 -12.09
C ARG A 185 -8.26 -21.25 -10.89
N LYS A 186 -7.92 -20.21 -10.14
CA LYS A 186 -8.73 -19.75 -8.98
C LYS A 186 -10.13 -19.33 -9.39
N ALA A 187 -10.28 -18.68 -10.54
CA ALA A 187 -11.61 -18.31 -11.06
C ALA A 187 -12.44 -19.54 -11.37
N VAL A 188 -11.88 -20.55 -12.03
CA VAL A 188 -12.56 -21.82 -12.32
C VAL A 188 -12.97 -22.54 -11.02
N GLU A 189 -12.09 -22.64 -10.03
CA GLU A 189 -12.40 -23.25 -8.74
C GLU A 189 -13.53 -22.52 -7.99
N ARG A 190 -13.60 -21.18 -8.10
CA ARG A 190 -14.71 -20.39 -7.54
C ARG A 190 -16.01 -20.67 -8.27
N LEU A 191 -16.00 -20.74 -9.58
CA LEU A 191 -17.18 -21.06 -10.38
C LEU A 191 -17.71 -22.47 -10.07
N GLN A 192 -16.82 -23.46 -9.93
CA GLN A 192 -17.20 -24.82 -9.52
C GLN A 192 -17.85 -24.83 -8.14
N ARG A 193 -17.33 -24.08 -7.18
CA ARG A 193 -17.95 -23.96 -5.84
C ARG A 193 -19.32 -23.30 -5.89
N ILE A 194 -19.51 -22.26 -6.71
CA ILE A 194 -20.81 -21.60 -6.87
C ILE A 194 -21.83 -22.57 -7.49
N THR A 195 -21.45 -23.32 -8.51
CA THR A 195 -22.36 -24.27 -9.17
C THR A 195 -22.68 -25.51 -8.32
N ALA A 196 -21.82 -25.86 -7.38
CA ALA A 196 -22.02 -26.95 -6.42
C ALA A 196 -22.83 -26.53 -5.16
N ASP A 197 -23.06 -25.22 -4.97
CA ASP A 197 -23.84 -24.71 -3.83
C ASP A 197 -25.32 -25.00 -4.03
N ASP A 198 -25.98 -25.59 -3.02
CA ASP A 198 -27.40 -25.95 -3.06
C ASP A 198 -28.32 -24.77 -3.38
N ARG A 199 -27.92 -23.56 -3.02
CA ARG A 199 -28.63 -22.29 -3.30
C ARG A 199 -28.56 -21.87 -4.77
N PHE A 200 -27.63 -22.43 -5.55
CA PHE A 200 -27.50 -22.08 -6.97
C PHE A 200 -28.78 -22.43 -7.76
N ALA A 201 -29.34 -23.59 -7.53
CA ALA A 201 -30.57 -24.01 -8.21
C ALA A 201 -31.73 -23.04 -7.96
N SER A 202 -31.88 -22.58 -6.72
CA SER A 202 -32.93 -21.63 -6.30
C SER A 202 -32.76 -20.23 -6.85
N ASN A 203 -31.52 -19.81 -7.08
CA ASN A 203 -31.17 -18.44 -7.51
C ASN A 203 -30.75 -18.37 -8.99
N LYS A 204 -30.84 -19.47 -9.72
CA LYS A 204 -30.37 -19.61 -11.11
C LYS A 204 -30.90 -18.50 -12.02
N GLN A 205 -32.17 -18.13 -11.89
CA GLN A 205 -32.80 -17.12 -12.75
C GLN A 205 -32.17 -15.71 -12.57
N GLN A 206 -31.72 -15.40 -11.37
CA GLN A 206 -31.08 -14.09 -11.08
C GLN A 206 -29.59 -14.06 -11.45
N VAL A 207 -28.88 -15.16 -11.24
CA VAL A 207 -27.43 -15.25 -11.39
C VAL A 207 -27.01 -15.64 -12.81
N ALA A 208 -27.78 -16.50 -13.48
CA ALA A 208 -27.40 -17.05 -14.76
C ALA A 208 -27.22 -16.00 -15.89
N PRO A 209 -28.04 -14.95 -16.04
CA PRO A 209 -27.82 -13.99 -17.13
C PRO A 209 -26.47 -13.27 -17.03
N GLN A 210 -26.09 -12.82 -15.84
CA GLN A 210 -24.81 -12.13 -15.61
C GLN A 210 -23.63 -13.09 -15.77
N MET A 211 -23.71 -14.28 -15.18
CA MET A 211 -22.66 -15.29 -15.32
C MET A 211 -22.48 -15.71 -16.77
N ARG A 212 -23.55 -15.88 -17.52
CA ARG A 212 -23.50 -16.32 -18.93
C ARG A 212 -22.68 -15.33 -19.77
N SER A 213 -22.99 -14.03 -19.72
CA SER A 213 -22.28 -13.01 -20.49
C SER A 213 -20.78 -12.99 -20.19
N HIS A 214 -20.40 -13.06 -18.91
CA HIS A 214 -19.00 -13.09 -18.53
C HIS A 214 -18.29 -14.38 -18.95
N LEU A 215 -18.97 -15.52 -18.89
CA LEU A 215 -18.42 -16.82 -19.32
C LEU A 215 -18.26 -16.89 -20.84
N GLU A 216 -19.22 -16.41 -21.60
CA GLU A 216 -19.16 -16.35 -23.08
C GLU A 216 -17.96 -15.48 -23.52
N ASN A 217 -17.78 -14.29 -22.94
CA ASN A 217 -16.62 -13.44 -23.20
C ASN A 217 -15.28 -14.11 -22.77
N ALA A 218 -15.25 -14.77 -21.61
CA ALA A 218 -14.04 -15.47 -21.19
C ALA A 218 -13.68 -16.64 -22.10
N VAL A 219 -14.67 -17.39 -22.59
CA VAL A 219 -14.47 -18.48 -23.55
C VAL A 219 -13.91 -17.96 -24.88
N GLU A 220 -14.47 -16.86 -25.41
CA GLU A 220 -13.98 -16.23 -26.64
C GLU A 220 -12.51 -15.81 -26.53
N VAL A 221 -12.15 -15.11 -25.44
CA VAL A 221 -10.75 -14.69 -25.17
C VAL A 221 -9.82 -15.89 -25.02
N CYS A 222 -10.26 -16.94 -24.32
CA CYS A 222 -9.46 -18.16 -24.18
C CYS A 222 -9.25 -18.90 -25.50
N GLN A 223 -10.26 -18.97 -26.37
CA GLN A 223 -10.15 -19.56 -27.69
C GLN A 223 -9.18 -18.79 -28.58
N ASP A 224 -9.26 -17.45 -28.59
CA ASP A 224 -8.31 -16.59 -29.31
C ASP A 224 -6.88 -16.79 -28.83
N LEU A 225 -6.66 -16.90 -27.53
CA LEU A 225 -5.33 -17.15 -26.98
C LEU A 225 -4.79 -18.52 -27.38
N LEU A 226 -5.60 -19.56 -27.31
CA LEU A 226 -5.22 -20.91 -27.74
C LEU A 226 -4.83 -20.92 -29.21
N ALA A 227 -5.61 -20.29 -30.10
CA ALA A 227 -5.30 -20.17 -31.50
C ALA A 227 -3.96 -19.45 -31.78
N ARG A 228 -3.58 -18.51 -30.91
CA ARG A 228 -2.28 -17.80 -31.03
C ARG A 228 -1.09 -18.58 -30.46
N ILE A 229 -1.33 -19.50 -29.54
CA ILE A 229 -0.28 -20.35 -28.96
C ILE A 229 0.04 -21.52 -29.91
N ASP A 230 -0.95 -22.01 -30.64
CA ASP A 230 -0.82 -23.16 -31.53
C ASP A 230 -0.24 -22.81 -32.93
N ASN A 231 -0.12 -21.50 -33.24
CA ASN A 231 0.52 -20.98 -34.46
C ASN A 231 1.93 -20.43 -34.19
#